data_9181e719952545693d5694556281983f
#
_entry.id   9181e719952545693d5694556281983f
#
_cell.length_a   1.000
_cell.length_b   1.000
_cell.length_c   1.000
_cell.angle_alpha   90.00
_cell.angle_beta   90.00
_cell.angle_gamma   90.00
#
_symmetry.space_group_name_H-M   'P 1'
#
loop_
_entity.id
_entity.type
_entity.pdbx_description
1 polymer ?
#
loop_
_entity_poly.entity_id
_entity_poly.type
_entity_poly.pdbx_seq_one_letter_code
_entity_poly.pdbx_strand_id
1 'polypeptide(L)'
;MKKASCLAVVLLFGFTACHTNNTKTETDAPAASTTATSSAQKTTPAEDTASSVATVSVKPDSAQQLAPFIPAGYKLLDATSGDLNLDALPDKVLVLQRLDTDTTMAGDTLGRPLLLLLGQPNYRYRLAARNDRAVLCTGCGGMMGDPYQGITIKKGFFSVEHYGGSAWRWTHITTFKYAPTDKQWYLHREGGDSFHATDPDKAETHIETVKDFGRIAFPDYDYDKRMAH
;
A
#
# COMPACT_ATOMS: atom_id res chain seq x y z
N MET A 1 -40.44 40.61 -11.39
CA MET A 1 -39.52 41.65 -11.92
C MET A 1 -38.62 42.12 -10.80
N LYS A 2 -37.39 41.61 -10.69
CA LYS A 2 -36.24 42.23 -9.98
C LYS A 2 -35.00 41.52 -10.49
N LYS A 3 -34.22 42.22 -11.31
CA LYS A 3 -32.92 41.80 -11.84
C LYS A 3 -31.88 42.03 -10.74
N ALA A 4 -31.03 41.06 -10.50
CA ALA A 4 -29.82 41.24 -9.71
C ALA A 4 -28.60 40.82 -10.54
N SER A 5 -27.67 41.76 -10.59
CA SER A 5 -26.50 41.85 -11.47
C SER A 5 -25.38 40.93 -10.99
N CYS A 6 -24.78 40.20 -11.90
CA CYS A 6 -23.51 39.44 -11.70
C CYS A 6 -22.33 40.43 -11.73
N LEU A 7 -21.49 40.35 -10.72
CA LEU A 7 -20.18 40.97 -10.72
C LEU A 7 -19.11 39.84 -10.85
N ALA A 8 -18.47 39.77 -12.01
CA ALA A 8 -17.35 38.88 -12.26
C ALA A 8 -16.06 39.54 -11.78
N VAL A 9 -15.35 38.89 -10.88
CA VAL A 9 -13.97 39.24 -10.50
C VAL A 9 -13.02 38.31 -11.20
N VAL A 10 -12.28 38.82 -12.14
CA VAL A 10 -11.17 38.14 -12.82
C VAL A 10 -9.91 38.42 -12.01
N LEU A 11 -9.31 37.41 -11.43
CA LEU A 11 -7.99 37.45 -10.81
C LEU A 11 -6.95 36.80 -11.78
N LEU A 12 -6.15 37.65 -12.39
CA LEU A 12 -4.94 37.26 -13.14
C LEU A 12 -3.80 36.96 -12.16
N PHE A 13 -3.31 35.71 -12.14
CA PHE A 13 -2.03 35.39 -11.54
C PHE A 13 -0.98 35.18 -12.65
N GLY A 14 -0.01 36.07 -12.65
CA GLY A 14 1.16 35.99 -13.54
C GLY A 14 2.14 34.91 -13.08
N PHE A 15 2.59 34.11 -14.03
CA PHE A 15 3.71 33.18 -13.87
C PHE A 15 5.04 33.89 -14.19
N THR A 16 5.93 33.96 -13.22
CA THR A 16 7.34 34.28 -13.45
C THR A 16 8.15 32.98 -13.51
N ALA A 17 8.67 32.68 -14.67
CA ALA A 17 9.64 31.62 -14.92
C ALA A 17 11.05 32.14 -14.62
N CYS A 18 11.77 31.50 -13.72
CA CYS A 18 13.23 31.64 -13.60
C CYS A 18 13.91 30.39 -14.16
N HIS A 19 14.60 30.66 -15.26
CA HIS A 19 15.51 29.74 -15.94
C HIS A 19 16.92 29.97 -15.40
N THR A 20 17.57 28.96 -14.85
CA THR A 20 19.03 29.00 -14.64
C THR A 20 19.67 27.75 -15.21
N ASN A 21 20.33 27.96 -16.33
CA ASN A 21 21.37 27.09 -16.88
C ASN A 21 22.57 27.05 -15.92
N ASN A 22 23.16 25.90 -15.68
CA ASN A 22 24.58 25.86 -15.42
C ASN A 22 25.29 24.65 -16.05
N THR A 23 26.39 24.98 -16.66
CA THR A 23 27.25 24.37 -17.63
C THR A 23 28.17 23.31 -17.00
N LYS A 24 28.43 22.28 -17.79
CA LYS A 24 29.53 21.29 -17.70
C LYS A 24 30.90 21.90 -17.35
N THR A 25 31.69 21.17 -16.57
CA THR A 25 33.15 21.09 -16.81
C THR A 25 33.64 19.70 -16.37
N GLU A 26 34.24 19.04 -17.32
CA GLU A 26 35.02 17.82 -17.29
C GLU A 26 36.48 18.21 -16.96
N THR A 27 37.22 17.44 -16.17
CA THR A 27 38.66 17.26 -16.31
C THR A 27 39.23 16.21 -15.37
N ASP A 28 39.71 15.14 -15.97
CA ASP A 28 40.96 14.37 -15.82
C ASP A 28 41.44 13.83 -14.47
N ALA A 29 41.71 12.54 -14.51
CA ALA A 29 42.61 11.77 -13.66
C ALA A 29 44.11 12.04 -14.06
N PRO A 30 45.13 11.69 -13.24
CA PRO A 30 45.67 10.35 -13.35
C PRO A 30 46.29 9.71 -12.09
N ALA A 31 46.61 8.45 -12.27
CA ALA A 31 47.20 7.43 -11.45
C ALA A 31 48.62 7.72 -10.86
N ALA A 32 48.96 6.94 -9.81
CA ALA A 32 50.19 6.12 -9.62
C ALA A 32 50.41 5.85 -8.14
N SER A 33 50.41 4.60 -7.75
CA SER A 33 51.50 3.61 -7.55
C SER A 33 52.51 3.97 -6.47
N THR A 34 52.70 3.11 -5.50
CA THR A 34 53.84 2.27 -5.11
C THR A 34 53.89 2.04 -3.61
N THR A 35 53.88 0.81 -3.22
CA THR A 35 54.91 -0.16 -2.77
C THR A 35 55.28 -0.11 -1.28
N ALA A 36 54.90 -1.20 -0.62
CA ALA A 36 55.63 -2.17 0.26
C ALA A 36 56.54 -1.70 1.39
N THR A 37 56.43 -2.35 2.55
CA THR A 37 57.43 -3.27 3.09
C THR A 37 57.38 -3.36 4.62
N SER A 38 57.03 -4.56 5.09
CA SER A 38 57.75 -5.46 6.04
C SER A 38 57.92 -5.10 7.53
N SER A 39 57.44 -6.08 8.29
CA SER A 39 58.08 -6.74 9.46
C SER A 39 58.23 -6.00 10.79
N ALA A 40 57.60 -6.56 11.84
CA ALA A 40 58.28 -7.31 12.88
C ALA A 40 57.30 -7.78 13.98
N GLN A 41 57.39 -9.09 14.25
CA GLN A 41 56.79 -9.75 15.42
C GLN A 41 57.33 -9.22 16.74
N LYS A 42 56.45 -9.17 17.77
CA LYS A 42 56.87 -9.43 19.16
C LYS A 42 55.68 -9.98 19.96
N THR A 43 55.96 -11.09 20.61
CA THR A 43 55.19 -12.00 21.44
C THR A 43 54.57 -11.36 22.72
N THR A 44 53.34 -11.80 22.98
CA THR A 44 52.51 -12.13 24.17
C THR A 44 52.89 -11.58 25.57
N PRO A 45 51.89 -11.32 26.48
CA PRO A 45 51.09 -12.39 27.04
C PRO A 45 49.58 -12.14 27.16
N ALA A 46 48.85 -13.18 27.48
CA ALA A 46 47.46 -13.34 27.64
C ALA A 46 46.85 -12.46 28.73
N GLU A 47 45.71 -11.86 28.42
CA GLU A 47 44.74 -11.45 29.40
C GLU A 47 43.33 -11.79 28.94
N ASP A 48 42.66 -12.57 29.78
CA ASP A 48 41.31 -13.05 29.66
C ASP A 48 40.35 -11.88 29.55
N THR A 49 39.77 -11.69 28.35
CA THR A 49 38.68 -10.71 28.20
C THR A 49 37.51 -11.47 27.57
N ALA A 50 36.48 -11.66 28.38
CA ALA A 50 35.19 -12.18 27.97
C ALA A 50 34.74 -11.57 26.63
N SER A 51 34.74 -12.39 25.61
CA SER A 51 34.20 -12.04 24.28
C SER A 51 32.71 -11.84 24.41
N SER A 52 32.30 -10.58 24.58
CA SER A 52 30.91 -10.18 24.32
C SER A 52 30.61 -10.46 22.85
N VAL A 53 29.97 -11.57 22.62
CA VAL A 53 29.40 -11.89 21.30
C VAL A 53 28.31 -10.84 21.05
N ALA A 54 28.66 -9.78 20.35
CA ALA A 54 27.68 -8.86 19.77
C ALA A 54 26.82 -9.69 18.82
N THR A 55 25.61 -10.00 19.25
CA THR A 55 24.61 -10.63 18.40
C THR A 55 24.32 -9.66 17.26
N VAL A 56 24.93 -9.90 16.10
CA VAL A 56 24.61 -9.15 14.88
C VAL A 56 23.17 -9.51 14.57
N SER A 57 22.25 -8.57 14.81
CA SER A 57 20.85 -8.69 14.43
C SER A 57 20.80 -8.59 12.92
N VAL A 58 20.91 -9.73 12.24
CA VAL A 58 20.69 -9.83 10.79
C VAL A 58 19.21 -9.55 10.55
N LYS A 59 18.91 -8.51 9.77
CA LYS A 59 17.54 -8.24 9.31
C LYS A 59 17.07 -9.47 8.53
N PRO A 60 16.04 -10.20 9.02
CA PRO A 60 15.58 -11.38 8.31
C PRO A 60 14.99 -11.00 6.95
N ASP A 61 15.07 -11.91 5.98
CA ASP A 61 14.43 -11.74 4.68
C ASP A 61 12.92 -11.51 4.88
N SER A 62 12.35 -10.56 4.14
CA SER A 62 10.93 -10.22 4.22
C SER A 62 10.03 -11.43 3.94
N ALA A 63 10.42 -12.34 3.07
CA ALA A 63 9.68 -13.57 2.80
C ALA A 63 9.58 -14.47 4.04
N GLN A 64 10.66 -14.64 4.80
CA GLN A 64 10.65 -15.43 6.04
C GLN A 64 9.80 -14.80 7.14
N GLN A 65 9.74 -13.47 7.20
CA GLN A 65 8.92 -12.75 8.18
C GLN A 65 7.41 -12.90 7.91
N LEU A 66 7.02 -13.03 6.65
CA LEU A 66 5.61 -13.10 6.22
C LEU A 66 5.09 -14.54 6.13
N ALA A 67 5.96 -15.54 5.98
CA ALA A 67 5.58 -16.94 5.86
C ALA A 67 4.57 -17.44 6.94
N PRO A 68 4.70 -17.06 8.23
CA PRO A 68 3.74 -17.49 9.26
C PRO A 68 2.32 -16.99 9.06
N PHE A 69 2.12 -15.95 8.24
CA PHE A 69 0.81 -15.33 7.96
C PHE A 69 0.18 -15.85 6.66
N ILE A 70 0.88 -16.69 5.92
CA ILE A 70 0.40 -17.27 4.65
C ILE A 70 0.05 -18.74 4.92
N PRO A 71 -1.25 -19.07 5.12
CA PRO A 71 -1.63 -20.45 5.40
C PRO A 71 -1.47 -21.36 4.18
N ALA A 72 -1.43 -22.68 4.42
CA ALA A 72 -1.44 -23.65 3.33
C ALA A 72 -2.64 -23.42 2.40
N GLY A 73 -2.43 -23.58 1.09
CA GLY A 73 -3.43 -23.32 0.07
C GLY A 73 -3.53 -21.86 -0.40
N TYR A 74 -2.68 -20.97 0.17
CA TYR A 74 -2.59 -19.57 -0.25
C TYR A 74 -1.19 -19.19 -0.71
N LYS A 75 -1.10 -18.17 -1.55
CA LYS A 75 0.12 -17.45 -1.90
C LYS A 75 -0.04 -15.96 -1.59
N LEU A 76 1.08 -15.29 -1.37
CA LEU A 76 1.10 -13.84 -1.28
C LEU A 76 0.85 -13.25 -2.67
N LEU A 77 -0.19 -12.41 -2.79
CA LEU A 77 -0.47 -11.64 -4.00
C LEU A 77 0.19 -10.27 -3.92
N ASP A 78 0.05 -9.57 -2.79
CA ASP A 78 0.61 -8.23 -2.56
C ASP A 78 1.02 -8.04 -1.10
N ALA A 79 2.04 -7.20 -0.88
CA ALA A 79 2.55 -6.83 0.44
C ALA A 79 3.02 -5.37 0.46
N THR A 80 2.14 -4.48 0.90
CA THR A 80 2.43 -3.04 0.98
C THR A 80 2.84 -2.65 2.40
N SER A 81 3.86 -1.79 2.51
CA SER A 81 4.38 -1.31 3.81
C SER A 81 3.99 0.13 4.07
N GLY A 82 3.70 0.45 5.34
CA GLY A 82 3.40 1.81 5.80
C GLY A 82 3.10 1.83 7.28
N ASP A 83 2.77 2.99 7.83
CA ASP A 83 2.35 3.16 9.23
C ASP A 83 0.82 3.13 9.30
N LEU A 84 0.27 2.00 9.78
CA LEU A 84 -1.18 1.76 9.85
C LEU A 84 -1.80 2.26 11.16
N ASN A 85 -1.03 2.36 12.25
CA ASN A 85 -1.51 2.61 13.60
C ASN A 85 -0.91 3.84 14.27
N LEU A 86 -0.11 4.61 13.53
CA LEU A 86 0.54 5.87 13.96
C LEU A 86 1.59 5.68 15.06
N ASP A 87 2.27 4.52 15.11
CA ASP A 87 3.33 4.23 16.07
C ASP A 87 4.75 4.40 15.48
N ALA A 88 4.83 4.81 14.21
CA ALA A 88 6.05 5.01 13.42
C ALA A 88 6.85 3.71 13.15
N LEU A 89 6.36 2.55 13.52
CA LEU A 89 6.93 1.28 13.08
C LEU A 89 6.38 0.91 11.69
N PRO A 90 7.17 0.28 10.83
CA PRO A 90 6.68 -0.15 9.54
C PRO A 90 5.74 -1.36 9.69
N ASP A 91 4.47 -1.14 9.41
CA ASP A 91 3.42 -2.15 9.32
C ASP A 91 3.33 -2.73 7.92
N LYS A 92 2.48 -3.75 7.74
CA LYS A 92 2.18 -4.32 6.43
C LYS A 92 0.70 -4.62 6.25
N VAL A 93 0.24 -4.42 5.01
CA VAL A 93 -1.01 -4.98 4.51
C VAL A 93 -0.66 -6.08 3.54
N LEU A 94 -1.18 -7.29 3.76
CA LEU A 94 -1.01 -8.43 2.85
C LEU A 94 -2.32 -8.75 2.17
N VAL A 95 -2.28 -9.01 0.88
CA VAL A 95 -3.36 -9.63 0.12
C VAL A 95 -2.94 -11.04 -0.25
N LEU A 96 -3.78 -12.01 0.12
CA LEU A 96 -3.54 -13.42 -0.19
C LEU A 96 -4.45 -13.88 -1.32
N GLN A 97 -3.96 -14.80 -2.13
CA GLN A 97 -4.72 -15.48 -3.16
C GLN A 97 -4.68 -16.98 -2.94
N ARG A 98 -5.81 -17.65 -3.13
CA ARG A 98 -5.88 -19.12 -3.09
C ARG A 98 -5.07 -19.70 -4.25
N LEU A 99 -4.45 -20.85 -4.03
CA LEU A 99 -3.69 -21.57 -5.06
C LEU A 99 -4.58 -22.37 -6.02
N ASP A 100 -5.76 -22.77 -5.53
CA ASP A 100 -6.75 -23.57 -6.25
C ASP A 100 -7.78 -22.72 -7.03
N THR A 101 -7.57 -21.39 -7.08
CA THR A 101 -8.44 -20.55 -7.90
C THR A 101 -8.20 -20.84 -9.37
N ASP A 102 -9.20 -21.44 -10.00
CA ASP A 102 -9.30 -21.45 -11.45
C ASP A 102 -9.47 -20.00 -11.91
N THR A 103 -8.47 -19.48 -12.59
CA THR A 103 -8.48 -18.11 -13.14
C THR A 103 -9.43 -17.97 -14.32
N THR A 104 -10.12 -19.04 -14.71
CA THR A 104 -11.20 -18.97 -15.70
C THR A 104 -12.41 -18.25 -15.12
N MET A 105 -12.98 -17.36 -15.88
CA MET A 105 -13.94 -16.32 -15.52
C MET A 105 -15.22 -16.75 -14.77
N ALA A 106 -15.43 -18.01 -14.46
CA ALA A 106 -16.69 -18.52 -13.93
C ALA A 106 -16.60 -19.16 -12.52
N GLY A 107 -15.42 -19.32 -11.92
CA GLY A 107 -15.26 -20.22 -10.77
C GLY A 107 -14.94 -19.57 -9.43
N ASP A 108 -14.28 -18.45 -9.38
CA ASP A 108 -13.86 -17.84 -8.11
C ASP A 108 -14.75 -16.66 -7.73
N THR A 109 -15.71 -16.92 -6.85
CA THR A 109 -16.58 -15.89 -6.25
C THR A 109 -16.15 -15.51 -4.84
N LEU A 110 -15.07 -16.13 -4.33
CA LEU A 110 -14.60 -15.87 -2.98
C LEU A 110 -13.62 -14.71 -2.98
N GLY A 111 -13.86 -13.77 -2.09
CA GLY A 111 -12.94 -12.67 -1.83
C GLY A 111 -11.57 -13.16 -1.38
N ARG A 112 -10.60 -12.28 -1.45
CA ARG A 112 -9.20 -12.53 -1.07
C ARG A 112 -8.95 -12.10 0.36
N PRO A 113 -8.29 -12.93 1.19
CA PRO A 113 -7.91 -12.49 2.53
C PRO A 113 -7.01 -11.27 2.51
N LEU A 114 -7.41 -10.24 3.24
CA LEU A 114 -6.67 -9.00 3.50
C LEU A 114 -6.25 -8.99 4.97
N LEU A 115 -4.95 -8.97 5.23
CA LEU A 115 -4.38 -9.04 6.57
C LEU A 115 -3.68 -7.73 6.92
N LEU A 116 -3.96 -7.20 8.10
CA LEU A 116 -3.23 -6.06 8.68
C LEU A 116 -2.22 -6.60 9.69
N LEU A 117 -0.95 -6.37 9.44
CA LEU A 117 0.16 -6.79 10.30
C LEU A 117 0.82 -5.57 10.90
N LEU A 118 0.87 -5.50 12.24
CA LEU A 118 1.59 -4.45 12.94
C LEU A 118 3.04 -4.84 13.17
N GLY A 119 3.93 -3.92 12.85
CA GLY A 119 5.34 -4.01 13.13
C GLY A 119 5.61 -4.13 14.64
N GLN A 120 6.58 -4.95 14.98
CA GLN A 120 7.06 -5.16 16.34
C GLN A 120 8.57 -4.93 16.38
N PRO A 121 9.16 -4.68 17.57
CA PRO A 121 10.61 -4.70 17.71
C PRO A 121 11.22 -5.98 17.13
N ASN A 122 12.48 -5.88 16.70
CA ASN A 122 13.25 -7.01 16.13
C ASN A 122 12.69 -7.54 14.79
N TYR A 123 12.09 -6.66 13.98
CA TYR A 123 11.58 -6.97 12.65
C TYR A 123 10.52 -8.09 12.62
N ARG A 124 9.74 -8.21 13.68
CA ARG A 124 8.61 -9.15 13.75
C ARG A 124 7.31 -8.44 13.39
N TYR A 125 6.30 -9.24 13.06
CA TYR A 125 4.95 -8.76 12.80
C TYR A 125 3.95 -9.48 13.71
N ARG A 126 2.84 -8.81 13.98
CA ARG A 126 1.67 -9.35 14.67
C ARG A 126 0.43 -9.12 13.82
N LEU A 127 -0.39 -10.16 13.62
CA LEU A 127 -1.71 -10.01 12.99
C LEU A 127 -2.57 -9.13 13.89
N ALA A 128 -3.07 -8.03 13.34
CA ALA A 128 -3.96 -7.10 14.03
C ALA A 128 -5.40 -7.28 13.61
N ALA A 129 -5.65 -7.48 12.31
CA ALA A 129 -7.00 -7.68 11.79
C ALA A 129 -6.95 -8.47 10.46
N ARG A 130 -8.07 -9.10 10.13
CA ARG A 130 -8.30 -9.82 8.88
C ARG A 130 -9.69 -9.51 8.35
N ASN A 131 -9.80 -9.44 7.02
CA ASN A 131 -11.07 -9.38 6.31
C ASN A 131 -10.95 -10.19 5.02
N ASP A 132 -11.93 -11.05 4.74
CA ASP A 132 -11.93 -11.95 3.58
C ASP A 132 -12.89 -11.47 2.46
N ARG A 133 -13.48 -10.26 2.61
CA ARG A 133 -14.50 -9.71 1.71
C ARG A 133 -14.21 -8.27 1.25
N ALA A 134 -13.09 -7.69 1.67
CA ALA A 134 -12.71 -6.35 1.26
C ALA A 134 -12.01 -6.32 -0.10
N VAL A 135 -11.42 -7.44 -0.54
CA VAL A 135 -10.74 -7.56 -1.82
C VAL A 135 -11.50 -8.54 -2.70
N LEU A 136 -11.88 -8.06 -3.86
CA LEU A 136 -12.63 -8.84 -4.85
C LEU A 136 -11.86 -10.07 -5.37
N CYS A 137 -12.60 -11.06 -5.84
CA CYS A 137 -12.10 -12.28 -6.46
C CYS A 137 -11.37 -12.01 -7.78
N THR A 138 -10.56 -12.99 -8.25
CA THR A 138 -9.79 -12.89 -9.50
C THR A 138 -10.66 -12.67 -10.73
N GLY A 139 -11.85 -13.28 -10.79
CA GLY A 139 -12.79 -13.16 -11.93
C GLY A 139 -13.84 -12.06 -11.76
N CYS A 140 -13.80 -11.28 -10.68
CA CYS A 140 -14.86 -10.32 -10.35
C CYS A 140 -14.82 -9.02 -11.17
N GLY A 141 -13.81 -8.79 -11.99
CA GLY A 141 -13.69 -7.57 -12.81
C GLY A 141 -14.41 -7.62 -14.16
N GLY A 142 -15.25 -8.61 -14.40
CA GLY A 142 -15.97 -8.77 -15.67
C GLY A 142 -15.01 -9.07 -16.82
N MET A 143 -15.19 -8.41 -17.97
CA MET A 143 -14.32 -8.58 -19.16
C MET A 143 -12.86 -8.14 -18.91
N MET A 144 -12.61 -7.37 -17.84
CA MET A 144 -11.26 -6.93 -17.46
C MET A 144 -10.51 -7.99 -16.65
N GLY A 145 -11.17 -9.08 -16.25
CA GLY A 145 -10.57 -10.16 -15.45
C GLY A 145 -10.39 -9.78 -14.00
N ASP A 146 -9.15 -9.76 -13.53
CA ASP A 146 -8.82 -9.43 -12.13
C ASP A 146 -9.01 -7.93 -11.84
N PRO A 147 -9.93 -7.55 -10.94
CA PRO A 147 -10.19 -6.14 -10.65
C PRO A 147 -9.18 -5.52 -9.69
N TYR A 148 -8.39 -6.30 -8.97
CA TYR A 148 -7.47 -5.80 -7.95
C TYR A 148 -6.35 -4.96 -8.56
N GLN A 149 -6.20 -3.70 -8.10
CA GLN A 149 -5.20 -2.77 -8.59
C GLN A 149 -4.07 -2.52 -7.59
N GLY A 150 -4.33 -2.68 -6.28
CA GLY A 150 -3.30 -2.49 -5.27
C GLY A 150 -3.80 -1.96 -3.93
N ILE A 151 -2.84 -1.75 -3.04
CA ILE A 151 -3.02 -1.15 -1.71
C ILE A 151 -2.19 0.13 -1.62
N THR A 152 -2.80 1.18 -1.10
CA THR A 152 -2.09 2.41 -0.71
C THR A 152 -2.18 2.59 0.80
N ILE A 153 -1.05 2.89 1.49
CA ILE A 153 -0.99 3.18 2.93
C ILE A 153 -0.47 4.59 3.15
N LYS A 154 -1.17 5.38 3.99
CA LYS A 154 -0.74 6.74 4.34
C LYS A 154 -1.21 7.14 5.73
N LYS A 155 -0.29 7.22 6.70
CA LYS A 155 -0.52 7.80 8.05
C LYS A 155 -1.82 7.36 8.73
N GLY A 156 -1.93 6.07 9.04
CA GLY A 156 -3.11 5.51 9.69
C GLY A 156 -4.30 5.24 8.77
N PHE A 157 -4.16 5.49 7.47
CA PHE A 157 -5.12 5.10 6.45
C PHE A 157 -4.55 4.01 5.57
N PHE A 158 -5.41 3.14 5.07
CA PHE A 158 -5.10 2.31 3.92
C PHE A 158 -6.31 2.24 2.98
N SER A 159 -6.03 2.09 1.69
CA SER A 159 -7.04 1.98 0.65
C SER A 159 -6.82 0.72 -0.17
N VAL A 160 -7.91 0.07 -0.54
CA VAL A 160 -7.96 -1.02 -1.52
C VAL A 160 -8.51 -0.43 -2.81
N GLU A 161 -7.85 -0.69 -3.92
CA GLU A 161 -8.21 -0.14 -5.22
C GLU A 161 -8.63 -1.25 -6.18
N HIS A 162 -9.77 -1.06 -6.85
CA HIS A 162 -10.32 -1.97 -7.83
C HIS A 162 -10.67 -1.23 -9.12
N TYR A 163 -10.57 -1.96 -10.26
CA TYR A 163 -10.98 -1.52 -11.58
C TYR A 163 -11.57 -2.68 -12.36
N GLY A 164 -12.71 -2.48 -13.01
CA GLY A 164 -13.35 -3.55 -13.74
C GLY A 164 -14.37 -3.07 -14.78
N GLY A 165 -15.17 -4.02 -15.26
CA GLY A 165 -16.26 -3.77 -16.18
C GLY A 165 -16.06 -4.37 -17.58
N SER A 166 -16.78 -3.80 -18.55
CA SER A 166 -16.75 -4.19 -19.97
C SER A 166 -16.87 -2.94 -20.85
N ALA A 167 -17.97 -2.73 -21.56
CA ALA A 167 -18.28 -1.47 -22.21
C ALA A 167 -18.49 -0.35 -21.19
N TRP A 168 -19.14 -0.67 -20.08
CA TRP A 168 -19.14 0.17 -18.87
C TRP A 168 -17.99 -0.24 -17.97
N ARG A 169 -17.14 0.73 -17.63
CA ARG A 169 -15.98 0.60 -16.75
C ARG A 169 -16.27 1.23 -15.40
N TRP A 170 -15.64 0.72 -14.37
CA TRP A 170 -15.75 1.29 -13.03
C TRP A 170 -14.41 1.22 -12.30
N THR A 171 -14.17 2.21 -11.46
CA THR A 171 -13.17 2.20 -10.41
C THR A 171 -13.87 2.11 -9.06
N HIS A 172 -13.23 1.52 -8.08
CA HIS A 172 -13.73 1.57 -6.70
C HIS A 172 -12.56 1.58 -5.72
N ILE A 173 -12.55 2.58 -4.85
CA ILE A 173 -11.54 2.76 -3.81
C ILE A 173 -12.23 2.69 -2.46
N THR A 174 -11.86 1.69 -1.65
CA THR A 174 -12.33 1.53 -0.28
C THR A 174 -11.23 1.96 0.68
N THR A 175 -11.45 3.01 1.46
CA THR A 175 -10.46 3.57 2.39
C THR A 175 -10.87 3.34 3.83
N PHE A 176 -9.97 2.76 4.62
CA PHE A 176 -10.12 2.57 6.05
C PHE A 176 -9.20 3.53 6.82
N LYS A 177 -9.65 3.94 8.00
CA LYS A 177 -8.93 4.84 8.91
C LYS A 177 -8.76 4.19 10.27
N TYR A 178 -7.55 4.27 10.82
CA TYR A 178 -7.26 3.87 12.20
C TYR A 178 -7.92 4.79 13.22
N ALA A 179 -8.53 4.20 14.24
CA ALA A 179 -9.07 4.87 15.42
C ALA A 179 -8.20 4.51 16.64
N PRO A 180 -7.36 5.42 17.13
CA PRO A 180 -6.42 5.13 18.23
C PRO A 180 -7.11 4.72 19.54
N THR A 181 -8.30 5.25 19.82
CA THR A 181 -9.09 4.93 21.02
C THR A 181 -9.50 3.46 21.05
N ASP A 182 -9.86 2.90 19.91
CA ASP A 182 -10.39 1.54 19.78
C ASP A 182 -9.31 0.56 19.33
N LYS A 183 -8.17 1.09 18.85
CA LYS A 183 -7.08 0.33 18.23
C LYS A 183 -7.57 -0.54 17.06
N GLN A 184 -8.51 0.00 16.27
CA GLN A 184 -9.15 -0.67 15.13
C GLN A 184 -9.24 0.26 13.92
N TRP A 185 -9.46 -0.31 12.74
CA TRP A 185 -9.71 0.42 11.49
C TRP A 185 -11.19 0.38 11.18
N TYR A 186 -11.70 1.52 10.71
CA TYR A 186 -13.10 1.68 10.30
C TYR A 186 -13.15 2.20 8.88
N LEU A 187 -14.19 1.81 8.15
CA LEU A 187 -14.49 2.39 6.85
C LEU A 187 -14.60 3.91 6.98
N HIS A 188 -13.83 4.61 6.17
CA HIS A 188 -13.75 6.07 6.18
C HIS A 188 -14.44 6.68 4.98
N ARG A 189 -14.24 6.07 3.82
CA ARG A 189 -14.79 6.49 2.54
C ARG A 189 -14.71 5.34 1.56
N GLU A 190 -15.71 5.23 0.68
CA GLU A 190 -15.65 4.33 -0.48
C GLU A 190 -16.35 4.93 -1.68
N GLY A 191 -16.09 4.38 -2.86
CA GLY A 191 -16.67 4.79 -4.12
C GLY A 191 -15.63 4.98 -5.21
N GLY A 192 -16.05 5.48 -6.36
CA GLY A 192 -15.21 5.67 -7.54
C GLY A 192 -16.00 6.22 -8.70
N ASP A 193 -15.49 5.96 -9.89
CA ASP A 193 -16.05 6.45 -11.15
C ASP A 193 -16.70 5.32 -11.94
N SER A 194 -17.75 5.65 -12.67
CA SER A 194 -18.37 4.80 -13.67
C SER A 194 -18.44 5.53 -15.00
N PHE A 195 -18.00 4.91 -16.09
CA PHE A 195 -17.93 5.53 -17.41
C PHE A 195 -18.04 4.52 -18.55
N HIS A 196 -18.51 4.96 -19.68
CA HIS A 196 -18.49 4.14 -20.88
C HIS A 196 -17.09 4.20 -21.53
N ALA A 197 -16.58 3.06 -21.98
CA ALA A 197 -15.22 2.94 -22.51
C ALA A 197 -14.94 3.83 -23.74
N THR A 198 -15.97 4.20 -24.51
CA THR A 198 -15.85 5.12 -25.66
C THR A 198 -16.03 6.59 -25.32
N ASP A 199 -16.40 6.91 -24.07
CA ASP A 199 -16.67 8.30 -23.63
C ASP A 199 -16.22 8.50 -22.17
N PRO A 200 -14.91 8.34 -21.89
CA PRO A 200 -14.37 8.40 -20.51
C PRO A 200 -14.49 9.82 -19.90
N ASP A 201 -14.65 10.85 -20.72
CA ASP A 201 -14.79 12.23 -20.25
C ASP A 201 -16.15 12.50 -19.57
N LYS A 202 -17.11 11.57 -19.74
CA LYS A 202 -18.42 11.60 -19.06
C LYS A 202 -18.50 10.64 -17.88
N ALA A 203 -17.42 10.50 -17.13
CA ALA A 203 -17.41 9.71 -15.91
C ALA A 203 -18.35 10.30 -14.86
N GLU A 204 -19.15 9.44 -14.26
CA GLU A 204 -19.97 9.75 -13.09
C GLU A 204 -19.27 9.27 -11.84
N THR A 205 -19.01 10.17 -10.90
CA THR A 205 -18.34 9.86 -9.62
C THR A 205 -19.38 9.68 -8.52
N HIS A 206 -19.32 8.55 -7.83
CA HIS A 206 -20.11 8.28 -6.63
C HIS A 206 -19.19 8.00 -5.45
N ILE A 207 -19.34 8.79 -4.37
CA ILE A 207 -18.52 8.67 -3.16
C ILE A 207 -19.44 8.65 -1.94
N GLU A 208 -19.27 7.64 -1.11
CA GLU A 208 -19.91 7.50 0.19
C GLU A 208 -18.92 7.73 1.34
N THR A 209 -19.42 8.25 2.43
CA THR A 209 -18.66 8.57 3.64
C THR A 209 -19.35 8.01 4.88
N VAL A 210 -18.74 8.19 6.05
CA VAL A 210 -19.33 7.80 7.34
C VAL A 210 -20.74 8.35 7.55
N LYS A 211 -21.12 9.45 6.89
CA LYS A 211 -22.47 10.02 6.98
C LYS A 211 -23.51 9.15 6.26
N ASP A 212 -23.10 8.44 5.24
CA ASP A 212 -23.97 7.64 4.38
C ASP A 212 -24.11 6.21 4.92
N PHE A 213 -23.03 5.58 5.35
CA PHE A 213 -22.99 4.17 5.78
C PHE A 213 -22.82 3.95 7.30
N GLY A 214 -22.59 5.03 8.08
CA GLY A 214 -22.37 4.91 9.53
C GLY A 214 -20.97 4.37 9.88
N ARG A 215 -20.90 3.60 10.98
CA ARG A 215 -19.62 3.08 11.48
C ARG A 215 -19.49 1.59 11.17
N ILE A 216 -18.59 1.23 10.27
CA ILE A 216 -18.32 -0.15 9.85
C ILE A 216 -16.86 -0.47 10.21
N ALA A 217 -16.63 -1.47 11.07
CA ALA A 217 -15.29 -1.93 11.39
C ALA A 217 -14.68 -2.72 10.22
N PHE A 218 -13.36 -2.65 10.05
CA PHE A 218 -12.69 -3.36 8.96
C PHE A 218 -12.99 -4.86 8.92
N PRO A 219 -13.01 -5.63 10.03
CA PRO A 219 -13.34 -7.05 9.97
C PRO A 219 -14.78 -7.34 9.52
N ASP A 220 -15.70 -6.38 9.71
CA ASP A 220 -17.12 -6.51 9.40
C ASP A 220 -17.49 -5.99 8.01
N TYR A 221 -16.55 -5.33 7.34
CA TYR A 221 -16.78 -4.78 6.00
C TYR A 221 -16.99 -5.91 4.98
N ASP A 222 -17.98 -5.73 4.11
CA ASP A 222 -18.37 -6.69 3.08
C ASP A 222 -18.66 -5.92 1.78
N TYR A 223 -17.77 -6.05 0.79
CA TYR A 223 -17.88 -5.35 -0.49
C TYR A 223 -19.21 -5.67 -1.19
N ASP A 224 -19.60 -6.95 -1.25
CA ASP A 224 -20.81 -7.36 -1.98
C ASP A 224 -22.08 -6.78 -1.37
N LYS A 225 -22.14 -6.71 -0.03
CA LYS A 225 -23.27 -6.08 0.65
C LYS A 225 -23.33 -4.59 0.41
N ARG A 226 -22.18 -3.94 0.26
CA ARG A 226 -22.11 -2.50 0.02
C ARG A 226 -22.52 -2.13 -1.40
N MET A 227 -22.19 -3.00 -2.38
CA MET A 227 -22.52 -2.78 -3.79
C MET A 227 -23.92 -3.29 -4.19
N ALA A 228 -24.66 -3.94 -3.30
CA ALA A 228 -26.00 -4.46 -3.57
C ALA A 228 -27.14 -3.41 -3.47
N HIS A 229 -26.79 -2.12 -3.32
CA HIS A 229 -27.77 -1.03 -3.14
C HIS A 229 -27.92 -0.15 -4.35
#